data_a24c76b3f55a461ce1e8384793db49b1
#
_entry.id   a24c76b3f55a461ce1e8384793db49b1
#
_cell.length_a   1.000
_cell.length_b   1.000
_cell.length_c   1.000
_cell.angle_alpha   90.00
_cell.angle_beta   90.00
_cell.angle_gamma   90.00
#
_symmetry.space_group_name_H-M   'P 1'
#
loop_
_entity.id
_entity.type
_entity.pdbx_description
1 polymer ?
#
loop_
_entity_poly.entity_id
_entity_poly.type
_entity_poly.pdbx_seq_one_letter_code
_entity_poly.pdbx_strand_id
1 'polypeptide(L)'
;MRVAVIGAGVAGLVCAYRLSQEGHACDVYERWPGLGGQAATLDIGGGELLERYYHHLFTSDRHIVALYDELGMGDELEWHPSSMAFFVDGRQWAFNGALDLLRFRPLPPLARLRMGLAVLALQKRAKEVGPFESLTARDWIESRMGRTPWRKIWGPLLRGKFGERAEDISMAWLWSKLTLRRQLEGDEARQEQLGYPKRSWEPLFDALRAAIEAAGGRVLIDRPAALLRRGRDGSGFVVHAGARGSFRSGHDPRAFARGDGVGERYDAAVATVPNDIFLGLLDDDLASAIGAPYIDRLRATEYHTALCLLLELDRSFSPFYWTNIADPEVPFVGLIEHTNFIDPARYGGRRFLYVANYLAPGDPLLALSPEELLAAYEPGLRAVQPAFSPDWIRARWLHREPAAQPIVTVGYHERIAPLSTGVPGLVLANTTQIYPEDRGTNYSVRLGGDAARALLGG
;
A
#
# COMPACT_ATOMS: atom_id res chain seq x y z
N MET A 1 -8.56 -29.23 -5.37
CA MET A 1 -9.46 -28.61 -4.37
C MET A 1 -10.23 -27.45 -5.00
N ARG A 2 -11.38 -27.14 -4.44
CA ARG A 2 -12.07 -25.88 -4.71
C ARG A 2 -11.78 -24.90 -3.56
N VAL A 3 -11.20 -23.75 -3.86
CA VAL A 3 -10.70 -22.79 -2.87
C VAL A 3 -11.46 -21.46 -2.97
N ALA A 4 -11.94 -20.95 -1.84
CA ALA A 4 -12.45 -19.58 -1.76
C ALA A 4 -11.30 -18.62 -1.46
N VAL A 5 -11.13 -17.58 -2.28
CA VAL A 5 -10.21 -16.46 -2.01
C VAL A 5 -11.05 -15.21 -1.75
N ILE A 6 -10.88 -14.59 -0.57
CA ILE A 6 -11.65 -13.42 -0.17
C ILE A 6 -10.77 -12.17 -0.29
N GLY A 7 -11.10 -11.32 -1.26
CA GLY A 7 -10.37 -10.13 -1.67
C GLY A 7 -9.63 -10.33 -2.99
N ALA A 8 -9.92 -9.48 -3.98
CA ALA A 8 -9.24 -9.42 -5.28
C ALA A 8 -8.21 -8.28 -5.35
N GLY A 9 -7.53 -8.00 -4.24
CA GLY A 9 -6.30 -7.23 -4.23
C GLY A 9 -5.14 -8.04 -4.85
N VAL A 10 -3.97 -7.41 -5.03
CA VAL A 10 -2.80 -8.07 -5.63
C VAL A 10 -2.48 -9.41 -4.96
N ALA A 11 -2.47 -9.49 -3.62
CA ALA A 11 -2.17 -10.72 -2.91
C ALA A 11 -3.21 -11.83 -3.18
N GLY A 12 -4.51 -11.49 -3.22
CA GLY A 12 -5.58 -12.45 -3.48
C GLY A 12 -5.56 -12.98 -4.91
N LEU A 13 -5.40 -12.09 -5.90
CA LEU A 13 -5.29 -12.50 -7.30
C LEU A 13 -4.07 -13.39 -7.55
N VAL A 14 -2.91 -13.03 -6.98
CA VAL A 14 -1.69 -13.84 -7.11
C VAL A 14 -1.82 -15.17 -6.38
N CYS A 15 -2.43 -15.19 -5.18
CA CYS A 15 -2.70 -16.45 -4.48
C CYS A 15 -3.59 -17.39 -5.31
N ALA A 16 -4.70 -16.87 -5.85
CA ALA A 16 -5.59 -17.64 -6.71
C ALA A 16 -4.88 -18.13 -7.98
N TYR A 17 -4.08 -17.28 -8.61
CA TYR A 17 -3.28 -17.65 -9.78
C TYR A 17 -2.28 -18.77 -9.45
N ARG A 18 -1.54 -18.68 -8.34
CA ARG A 18 -0.60 -19.74 -7.92
C ARG A 18 -1.30 -21.08 -7.63
N LEU A 19 -2.42 -21.03 -6.94
CA LEU A 19 -3.24 -22.22 -6.68
C LEU A 19 -3.80 -22.82 -7.99
N SER A 20 -4.16 -21.97 -8.94
CA SER A 20 -4.64 -22.43 -10.26
C SER A 20 -3.56 -23.17 -11.04
N GLN A 21 -2.30 -22.73 -10.94
CA GLN A 21 -1.15 -23.43 -11.55
C GLN A 21 -0.93 -24.82 -10.96
N GLU A 22 -1.32 -25.03 -9.69
CA GLU A 22 -1.27 -26.32 -8.99
C GLU A 22 -2.55 -27.16 -9.20
N GLY A 23 -3.40 -26.78 -10.16
CA GLY A 23 -4.61 -27.52 -10.53
C GLY A 23 -5.79 -27.34 -9.57
N HIS A 24 -5.85 -26.24 -8.83
CA HIS A 24 -6.96 -25.93 -7.92
C HIS A 24 -7.91 -24.89 -8.55
N ALA A 25 -9.22 -25.11 -8.45
CA ALA A 25 -10.21 -24.13 -8.89
C ALA A 25 -10.45 -23.08 -7.79
N CYS A 26 -10.21 -21.82 -8.11
CA CYS A 26 -10.31 -20.71 -7.17
C CYS A 26 -11.48 -19.80 -7.49
N ASP A 27 -12.38 -19.58 -6.52
CA ASP A 27 -13.40 -18.56 -6.61
C ASP A 27 -12.97 -17.34 -5.78
N VAL A 28 -12.72 -16.21 -6.46
CA VAL A 28 -12.25 -14.97 -5.83
C VAL A 28 -13.45 -14.05 -5.61
N TYR A 29 -13.70 -13.68 -4.35
CA TYR A 29 -14.77 -12.76 -3.95
C TYR A 29 -14.24 -11.35 -3.78
N GLU A 30 -14.80 -10.38 -4.50
CA GLU A 30 -14.44 -8.96 -4.38
C GLU A 30 -15.69 -8.10 -4.15
N ARG A 31 -15.62 -7.23 -3.15
CA ARG A 31 -16.71 -6.32 -2.81
C ARG A 31 -16.87 -5.14 -3.77
N TRP A 32 -15.78 -4.74 -4.41
CA TRP A 32 -15.75 -3.61 -5.36
C TRP A 32 -16.06 -4.07 -6.79
N PRO A 33 -16.51 -3.16 -7.66
CA PRO A 33 -16.74 -3.47 -9.08
C PRO A 33 -15.44 -3.59 -9.89
N GLY A 34 -14.28 -3.32 -9.31
CA GLY A 34 -12.96 -3.42 -9.93
C GLY A 34 -12.00 -4.29 -9.15
N LEU A 35 -10.86 -4.60 -9.74
CA LEU A 35 -9.79 -5.43 -9.19
C LEU A 35 -8.65 -4.60 -8.62
N GLY A 36 -7.70 -5.25 -7.95
CA GLY A 36 -6.44 -4.64 -7.52
C GLY A 36 -6.42 -4.13 -6.07
N GLY A 37 -7.56 -3.99 -5.40
CA GLY A 37 -7.63 -3.53 -4.00
C GLY A 37 -7.04 -2.13 -3.82
N GLN A 38 -5.96 -1.98 -3.05
CA GLN A 38 -5.29 -0.69 -2.85
C GLN A 38 -4.55 -0.19 -4.11
N ALA A 39 -4.25 -1.07 -5.07
CA ALA A 39 -3.69 -0.70 -6.37
C ALA A 39 -4.76 -0.55 -7.47
N ALA A 40 -6.04 -0.56 -7.10
CA ALA A 40 -7.13 -0.43 -8.04
C ALA A 40 -7.11 0.92 -8.77
N THR A 41 -7.56 0.90 -10.01
CA THR A 41 -7.62 2.04 -10.91
C THR A 41 -8.98 2.73 -10.91
N LEU A 42 -9.04 3.89 -11.50
CA LEU A 42 -10.27 4.60 -11.83
C LEU A 42 -10.19 5.11 -13.27
N ASP A 43 -11.34 5.18 -13.93
CA ASP A 43 -11.45 5.87 -15.21
C ASP A 43 -11.45 7.39 -14.95
N ILE A 44 -10.44 8.06 -15.48
CA ILE A 44 -10.30 9.52 -15.43
C ILE A 44 -10.99 10.21 -16.62
N GLY A 45 -11.72 9.46 -17.45
CA GLY A 45 -12.37 9.93 -18.65
C GLY A 45 -11.52 9.72 -19.91
N GLY A 46 -12.22 9.49 -21.02
CA GLY A 46 -11.57 9.24 -22.32
C GLY A 46 -11.04 7.81 -22.49
N GLY A 47 -11.36 6.89 -21.58
CA GLY A 47 -10.85 5.52 -21.58
C GLY A 47 -9.46 5.39 -20.92
N GLU A 48 -8.95 6.47 -20.34
CA GLU A 48 -7.67 6.48 -19.65
C GLU A 48 -7.86 6.09 -18.18
N LEU A 49 -6.95 5.26 -17.67
CA LEU A 49 -6.95 4.75 -16.31
C LEU A 49 -5.82 5.36 -15.50
N LEU A 50 -6.11 5.65 -14.23
CA LEU A 50 -5.12 6.10 -13.26
C LEU A 50 -5.41 5.43 -11.91
N GLU A 51 -4.40 5.24 -11.07
CA GLU A 51 -4.58 4.62 -9.76
C GLU A 51 -5.30 5.57 -8.80
N ARG A 52 -6.10 4.97 -7.91
CA ARG A 52 -6.73 5.69 -6.79
C ARG A 52 -5.71 6.28 -5.82
N TYR A 53 -4.61 5.57 -5.64
CA TYR A 53 -3.46 5.95 -4.83
C TYR A 53 -2.23 5.80 -5.70
N TYR A 54 -1.32 6.75 -5.62
CA TYR A 54 -0.09 6.74 -6.41
C TYR A 54 0.74 5.47 -6.20
N HIS A 55 1.11 4.81 -7.28
CA HIS A 55 1.93 3.62 -7.29
C HIS A 55 3.05 3.73 -8.31
N HIS A 56 4.22 3.24 -7.96
CA HIS A 56 5.35 3.04 -8.85
C HIS A 56 6.14 1.83 -8.36
N LEU A 57 7.06 1.34 -9.18
CA LEU A 57 7.97 0.26 -8.85
C LEU A 57 9.38 0.80 -8.64
N PHE A 58 10.11 0.12 -7.77
CA PHE A 58 11.55 0.25 -7.69
C PHE A 58 12.22 -0.83 -8.55
N THR A 59 13.42 -0.56 -9.05
CA THR A 59 14.19 -1.58 -9.79
C THR A 59 14.54 -2.81 -8.95
N SER A 60 14.43 -2.71 -7.64
CA SER A 60 14.56 -3.81 -6.68
C SER A 60 13.29 -4.67 -6.50
N ASP A 61 12.17 -4.30 -7.12
CA ASP A 61 10.87 -4.96 -6.94
C ASP A 61 10.74 -6.23 -7.78
N ARG A 62 11.60 -7.22 -7.47
CA ARG A 62 11.81 -8.44 -8.26
C ARG A 62 10.58 -9.34 -8.38
N HIS A 63 9.73 -9.38 -7.34
CA HIS A 63 8.57 -10.30 -7.34
C HIS A 63 7.53 -9.89 -8.37
N ILE A 64 7.23 -8.60 -8.46
CA ILE A 64 6.24 -8.11 -9.41
C ILE A 64 6.80 -8.06 -10.83
N VAL A 65 8.08 -7.71 -11.01
CA VAL A 65 8.75 -7.76 -12.32
C VAL A 65 8.72 -9.20 -12.87
N ALA A 66 9.10 -10.19 -12.04
CA ALA A 66 9.04 -11.60 -12.43
C ALA A 66 7.60 -12.04 -12.76
N LEU A 67 6.58 -11.52 -12.08
CA LEU A 67 5.18 -11.82 -12.40
C LEU A 67 4.77 -11.26 -13.76
N TYR A 68 5.21 -10.03 -14.12
CA TYR A 68 4.99 -9.47 -15.45
C TYR A 68 5.65 -10.33 -16.52
N ASP A 69 6.90 -10.76 -16.31
CA ASP A 69 7.62 -11.63 -17.25
C ASP A 69 6.91 -12.99 -17.41
N GLU A 70 6.48 -13.59 -16.30
CA GLU A 70 5.76 -14.87 -16.29
C GLU A 70 4.43 -14.82 -17.07
N LEU A 71 3.72 -13.70 -16.98
CA LEU A 71 2.47 -13.46 -17.72
C LEU A 71 2.70 -13.02 -19.17
N GLY A 72 3.96 -12.96 -19.64
CA GLY A 72 4.30 -12.48 -20.97
C GLY A 72 4.11 -10.98 -21.17
N MET A 73 4.13 -10.22 -20.08
CA MET A 73 3.85 -8.79 -20.05
C MET A 73 5.09 -7.93 -19.68
N GLY A 74 6.30 -8.50 -19.74
CA GLY A 74 7.53 -7.78 -19.37
C GLY A 74 7.70 -6.46 -20.12
N ASP A 75 7.33 -6.42 -21.40
CA ASP A 75 7.38 -5.21 -22.23
C ASP A 75 6.36 -4.13 -21.83
N GLU A 76 5.39 -4.43 -20.97
CA GLU A 76 4.44 -3.45 -20.43
C GLU A 76 5.04 -2.57 -19.32
N LEU A 77 6.19 -2.94 -18.76
CA LEU A 77 6.90 -2.13 -17.77
C LEU A 77 7.87 -1.16 -18.44
N GLU A 78 7.80 0.08 -18.06
CA GLU A 78 8.74 1.12 -18.47
C GLU A 78 9.40 1.76 -17.25
N TRP A 79 10.61 2.29 -17.44
CA TRP A 79 11.45 2.85 -16.38
C TRP A 79 11.78 4.30 -16.70
N HIS A 80 11.43 5.19 -15.78
CA HIS A 80 11.62 6.63 -15.97
C HIS A 80 12.47 7.22 -14.84
N PRO A 81 13.28 8.25 -15.11
CA PRO A 81 13.96 8.97 -14.05
C PRO A 81 12.94 9.67 -13.16
N SER A 82 13.10 9.54 -11.84
CA SER A 82 12.25 10.24 -10.89
C SER A 82 12.89 11.54 -10.40
N SER A 83 12.04 12.46 -9.95
CA SER A 83 12.48 13.69 -9.30
C SER A 83 11.78 13.84 -7.95
N MET A 84 12.58 13.99 -6.89
CA MET A 84 12.06 14.11 -5.53
C MET A 84 12.52 15.41 -4.88
N ALA A 85 11.64 15.98 -4.07
CA ALA A 85 11.93 17.13 -3.23
C ALA A 85 11.43 16.96 -1.80
N PHE A 86 11.93 17.84 -0.93
CA PHE A 86 11.36 18.13 0.38
C PHE A 86 10.86 19.58 0.38
N PHE A 87 9.65 19.77 0.89
CA PHE A 87 9.18 21.09 1.28
C PHE A 87 9.47 21.28 2.76
N VAL A 88 10.41 22.17 3.07
CA VAL A 88 10.87 22.47 4.42
C VAL A 88 11.34 23.92 4.53
N ASP A 89 11.01 24.57 5.64
CA ASP A 89 11.27 26.00 5.89
C ASP A 89 10.70 26.88 4.74
N GLY A 90 9.47 26.56 4.27
CA GLY A 90 8.74 27.31 3.26
C GLY A 90 9.29 27.20 1.83
N ARG A 91 10.12 26.18 1.53
CA ARG A 91 10.75 26.00 0.21
C ARG A 91 10.83 24.55 -0.22
N GLN A 92 10.75 24.32 -1.53
CA GLN A 92 11.08 23.05 -2.14
C GLN A 92 12.60 22.91 -2.34
N TRP A 93 13.14 21.79 -1.92
CA TRP A 93 14.56 21.43 -2.04
C TRP A 93 14.67 20.09 -2.75
N ALA A 94 15.33 20.06 -3.89
CA ALA A 94 15.63 18.80 -4.57
C ALA A 94 16.37 17.82 -3.63
N PHE A 95 16.03 16.54 -3.72
CA PHE A 95 16.61 15.50 -2.86
C PHE A 95 16.70 14.15 -3.59
N ASN A 96 17.42 14.12 -4.72
CA ASN A 96 17.53 12.93 -5.57
C ASN A 96 18.81 12.11 -5.28
N GLY A 97 19.77 12.67 -4.55
CA GLY A 97 21.03 11.98 -4.32
C GLY A 97 22.01 12.73 -3.44
N ALA A 98 23.24 12.26 -3.40
CA ALA A 98 24.30 12.78 -2.52
C ALA A 98 24.60 14.27 -2.75
N LEU A 99 24.60 14.73 -4.00
CA LEU A 99 24.84 16.14 -4.33
C LEU A 99 23.73 17.05 -3.81
N ASP A 100 22.48 16.61 -3.89
CA ASP A 100 21.34 17.36 -3.34
C ASP A 100 21.41 17.41 -1.82
N LEU A 101 21.79 16.30 -1.16
CA LEU A 101 22.04 16.30 0.28
C LEU A 101 23.12 17.32 0.67
N LEU A 102 24.22 17.42 -0.10
CA LEU A 102 25.26 18.42 0.16
C LEU A 102 24.76 19.86 -0.03
N ARG A 103 23.78 20.09 -0.90
CA ARG A 103 23.15 21.39 -1.17
C ARG A 103 21.96 21.68 -0.29
N PHE A 104 21.52 20.74 0.53
CA PHE A 104 20.31 20.82 1.35
C PHE A 104 20.50 21.76 2.54
N ARG A 105 20.27 23.05 2.34
CA ARG A 105 20.52 24.13 3.33
C ARG A 105 19.70 24.03 4.62
N PRO A 106 18.50 23.41 4.66
CA PRO A 106 17.79 23.22 5.93
C PRO A 106 18.60 22.45 7.00
N LEU A 107 19.62 21.68 6.58
CA LEU A 107 20.57 21.04 7.48
C LEU A 107 21.92 21.77 7.49
N PRO A 108 22.55 21.96 8.68
CA PRO A 108 23.95 22.42 8.79
C PRO A 108 24.92 21.49 8.06
N PRO A 109 26.07 21.99 7.55
CA PRO A 109 27.01 21.17 6.77
C PRO A 109 27.46 19.88 7.48
N LEU A 110 27.75 19.95 8.77
CA LEU A 110 28.16 18.78 9.56
C LEU A 110 27.02 17.74 9.68
N ALA A 111 25.76 18.20 9.82
CA ALA A 111 24.61 17.30 9.87
C ALA A 111 24.39 16.57 8.53
N ARG A 112 24.58 17.28 7.40
CA ARG A 112 24.51 16.67 6.06
C ARG A 112 25.56 15.58 5.88
N LEU A 113 26.82 15.88 6.24
CA LEU A 113 27.90 14.91 6.15
C LEU A 113 27.62 13.69 7.05
N ARG A 114 27.27 13.94 8.32
CA ARG A 114 26.98 12.88 9.29
C ARG A 114 25.81 12.00 8.85
N MET A 115 24.74 12.59 8.31
CA MET A 115 23.60 11.86 7.76
C MET A 115 24.01 10.98 6.58
N GLY A 116 24.75 11.52 5.61
CA GLY A 116 25.25 10.74 4.47
C GLY A 116 26.13 9.56 4.89
N LEU A 117 27.08 9.79 5.80
CA LEU A 117 27.95 8.74 6.33
C LEU A 117 27.17 7.67 7.11
N ALA A 118 26.13 8.07 7.88
CA ALA A 118 25.30 7.13 8.62
C ALA A 118 24.50 6.22 7.66
N VAL A 119 23.93 6.76 6.60
CA VAL A 119 23.21 5.97 5.57
C VAL A 119 24.18 5.04 4.84
N LEU A 120 25.33 5.52 4.41
CA LEU A 120 26.34 4.68 3.74
C LEU A 120 26.86 3.56 4.66
N ALA A 121 27.09 3.84 5.93
CA ALA A 121 27.50 2.83 6.90
C ALA A 121 26.40 1.78 7.12
N LEU A 122 25.15 2.19 7.22
CA LEU A 122 24.00 1.29 7.31
C LEU A 122 23.93 0.36 6.09
N GLN A 123 23.97 0.93 4.89
CA GLN A 123 23.90 0.18 3.64
C GLN A 123 25.07 -0.81 3.45
N LYS A 124 26.28 -0.46 3.89
CA LYS A 124 27.47 -1.32 3.72
C LYS A 124 27.59 -2.42 4.77
N ARG A 125 27.17 -2.15 6.01
CA ARG A 125 27.49 -3.01 7.17
C ARG A 125 26.29 -3.79 7.72
N ALA A 126 25.08 -3.29 7.55
CA ALA A 126 23.90 -3.88 8.13
C ALA A 126 23.21 -4.81 7.11
N LYS A 127 23.63 -6.09 7.11
CA LYS A 127 23.05 -7.11 6.21
C LYS A 127 21.80 -7.78 6.80
N GLU A 128 21.63 -7.71 8.10
CA GLU A 128 20.56 -8.39 8.85
C GLU A 128 19.71 -7.39 9.63
N VAL A 129 18.45 -7.66 9.75
CA VAL A 129 17.46 -6.80 10.42
C VAL A 129 17.51 -6.93 11.95
N GLY A 130 17.86 -8.11 12.47
CA GLY A 130 17.80 -8.44 13.90
C GLY A 130 18.30 -7.36 14.86
N PRO A 131 19.48 -6.74 14.64
CA PRO A 131 19.99 -5.68 15.52
C PRO A 131 19.12 -4.42 15.62
N PHE A 132 18.13 -4.27 14.72
CA PHE A 132 17.26 -3.08 14.65
C PHE A 132 15.85 -3.31 15.24
N GLU A 133 15.51 -4.56 15.60
CA GLU A 133 14.18 -4.93 16.07
C GLU A 133 13.81 -4.29 17.41
N SER A 134 14.80 -4.05 18.27
CA SER A 134 14.61 -3.45 19.60
C SER A 134 14.85 -1.95 19.64
N LEU A 135 15.13 -1.32 18.48
CA LEU A 135 15.45 0.11 18.40
C LEU A 135 14.31 0.89 17.76
N THR A 136 14.05 2.10 18.26
CA THR A 136 13.22 3.06 17.52
C THR A 136 14.01 3.71 16.38
N ALA A 137 13.32 4.07 15.30
CA ALA A 137 13.92 4.87 14.23
C ALA A 137 14.45 6.21 14.77
N ARG A 138 13.73 6.83 15.72
CA ARG A 138 14.14 8.08 16.37
C ARG A 138 15.49 7.94 17.07
N ASP A 139 15.62 6.97 17.97
CA ASP A 139 16.86 6.78 18.76
C ASP A 139 18.06 6.51 17.86
N TRP A 140 17.86 5.68 16.83
CA TRP A 140 18.92 5.41 15.86
C TRP A 140 19.31 6.66 15.07
N ILE A 141 18.35 7.43 14.56
CA ILE A 141 18.60 8.66 13.79
C ILE A 141 19.30 9.70 14.68
N GLU A 142 18.77 9.97 15.87
CA GLU A 142 19.37 10.95 16.77
C GLU A 142 20.80 10.58 17.18
N SER A 143 21.07 9.29 17.43
CA SER A 143 22.40 8.79 17.79
C SER A 143 23.38 8.82 16.64
N ARG A 144 22.96 8.48 15.41
CA ARG A 144 23.84 8.33 14.25
C ARG A 144 23.90 9.57 13.37
N MET A 145 22.76 10.23 13.13
CA MET A 145 22.65 11.39 12.26
C MET A 145 22.61 12.70 13.05
N GLY A 146 22.07 12.69 14.27
CA GLY A 146 21.91 13.83 15.15
C GLY A 146 20.47 14.34 15.20
N ARG A 147 20.17 15.23 16.16
CA ARG A 147 18.83 15.76 16.41
C ARG A 147 18.29 16.65 15.28
N THR A 148 19.16 17.36 14.55
CA THR A 148 18.68 18.25 13.48
C THR A 148 18.08 17.50 12.30
N PRO A 149 18.70 16.41 11.74
CA PRO A 149 18.06 15.55 10.74
C PRO A 149 16.72 14.94 11.23
N TRP A 150 16.65 14.54 12.51
CA TRP A 150 15.37 14.08 13.07
C TRP A 150 14.30 15.17 12.98
N ARG A 151 14.57 16.34 13.52
CA ARG A 151 13.57 17.43 13.58
C ARG A 151 13.13 17.97 12.21
N LYS A 152 14.06 18.02 11.23
CA LYS A 152 13.82 18.68 9.94
C LYS A 152 13.40 17.73 8.81
N ILE A 153 13.70 16.43 8.91
CA ILE A 153 13.45 15.48 7.83
C ILE A 153 12.69 14.27 8.36
N TRP A 154 13.35 13.43 9.16
CA TRP A 154 12.83 12.11 9.49
C TRP A 154 11.61 12.12 10.41
N GLY A 155 11.62 12.96 11.42
CA GLY A 155 10.48 13.13 12.33
C GLY A 155 9.22 13.60 11.60
N PRO A 156 9.26 14.66 10.78
CA PRO A 156 8.14 15.04 9.93
C PRO A 156 7.64 13.93 9.01
N LEU A 157 8.56 13.22 8.31
CA LEU A 157 8.19 12.09 7.45
C LEU A 157 7.49 10.97 8.21
N LEU A 158 8.03 10.58 9.37
CA LEU A 158 7.44 9.53 10.19
C LEU A 158 6.11 9.98 10.80
N ARG A 159 6.00 11.24 11.27
CA ARG A 159 4.72 11.79 11.72
C ARG A 159 3.68 11.84 10.62
N GLY A 160 4.08 12.24 9.42
CA GLY A 160 3.19 12.23 8.27
C GLY A 160 2.62 10.84 7.96
N LYS A 161 3.39 9.78 8.19
CA LYS A 161 2.97 8.40 7.89
C LYS A 161 2.32 7.70 9.09
N PHE A 162 2.78 7.96 10.31
CA PHE A 162 2.45 7.21 11.52
C PHE A 162 1.87 8.08 12.65
N GLY A 163 1.60 9.35 12.38
CA GLY A 163 0.99 10.28 13.33
C GLY A 163 1.76 10.34 14.66
N GLU A 164 1.03 10.25 15.75
CA GLU A 164 1.58 10.28 17.11
C GLU A 164 2.49 9.10 17.42
N ARG A 165 2.35 7.97 16.69
CA ARG A 165 3.19 6.79 16.86
C ARG A 165 4.58 6.91 16.20
N ALA A 166 4.89 8.05 15.56
CA ALA A 166 6.13 8.26 14.82
C ALA A 166 7.40 8.01 15.64
N GLU A 167 7.35 8.29 16.95
CA GLU A 167 8.50 8.11 17.85
C GLU A 167 8.74 6.66 18.26
N ASP A 168 7.71 5.81 18.16
CA ASP A 168 7.73 4.38 18.51
C ASP A 168 8.06 3.48 17.31
N ILE A 169 8.17 4.04 16.11
CA ILE A 169 8.38 3.26 14.88
C ILE A 169 9.71 2.52 14.94
N SER A 170 9.66 1.22 14.59
CA SER A 170 10.81 0.34 14.57
C SER A 170 11.88 0.81 13.59
N MET A 171 13.13 0.79 14.02
CA MET A 171 14.28 1.00 13.13
C MET A 171 14.40 -0.10 12.08
N ALA A 172 13.91 -1.31 12.34
CA ALA A 172 13.88 -2.40 11.36
C ALA A 172 13.09 -2.02 10.09
N TRP A 173 11.94 -1.35 10.26
CA TRP A 173 11.17 -0.82 9.13
C TRP A 173 11.95 0.26 8.35
N LEU A 174 12.58 1.20 9.04
CA LEU A 174 13.37 2.25 8.39
C LEU A 174 14.64 1.67 7.73
N TRP A 175 15.26 0.66 8.36
CA TRP A 175 16.40 -0.06 7.81
C TRP A 175 16.07 -0.67 6.44
N SER A 176 14.92 -1.34 6.32
CA SER A 176 14.49 -1.92 5.05
C SER A 176 14.37 -0.85 3.95
N LYS A 177 13.77 0.29 4.26
CA LYS A 177 13.64 1.43 3.34
C LYS A 177 14.99 1.98 2.87
N LEU A 178 15.96 2.07 3.76
CA LEU A 178 17.27 2.65 3.47
C LEU A 178 18.22 1.66 2.77
N THR A 179 18.03 0.35 2.97
CA THR A 179 18.90 -0.68 2.39
C THR A 179 18.39 -1.19 1.03
N LEU A 180 17.08 -1.33 0.85
CA LEU A 180 16.49 -1.82 -0.41
C LEU A 180 16.73 -0.89 -1.60
N ARG A 181 16.79 0.40 -1.39
CA ARG A 181 17.10 1.40 -2.44
C ARG A 181 18.53 1.28 -3.02
N ARG A 182 19.40 0.45 -2.42
CA ARG A 182 20.79 0.28 -2.84
C ARG A 182 21.00 -0.79 -3.91
N GLN A 183 20.05 -1.65 -4.22
CA GLN A 183 20.28 -2.83 -5.07
C GLN A 183 20.56 -2.54 -6.55
N LEU A 184 20.84 -1.30 -6.90
CA LEU A 184 21.38 -0.92 -8.19
C LEU A 184 22.93 -0.93 -8.11
N GLU A 185 23.54 -2.12 -8.08
CA GLU A 185 24.95 -2.27 -8.39
C GLU A 185 25.11 -2.19 -9.92
N GLY A 186 25.87 -1.19 -10.37
CA GLY A 186 26.43 -1.26 -11.71
C GLY A 186 26.46 -0.02 -12.55
N ASP A 187 26.04 1.18 -12.10
CA ASP A 187 26.44 2.38 -12.81
C ASP A 187 26.41 3.65 -11.96
N GLU A 188 27.46 4.41 -12.14
CA GLU A 188 27.76 5.72 -11.62
C GLU A 188 26.55 6.65 -11.59
N ALA A 189 26.28 7.25 -10.41
CA ALA A 189 25.54 8.51 -10.22
C ALA A 189 24.29 8.76 -11.10
N ARG A 190 23.57 7.71 -11.54
CA ARG A 190 22.32 7.88 -12.27
C ARG A 190 21.19 8.25 -11.31
N GLN A 191 20.34 9.15 -11.74
CA GLN A 191 19.08 9.49 -11.11
C GLN A 191 18.25 8.21 -10.86
N GLU A 192 17.60 8.11 -9.69
CA GLU A 192 16.75 6.97 -9.35
C GLU A 192 15.73 6.72 -10.47
N GLN A 193 15.67 5.47 -10.93
CA GLN A 193 14.70 5.02 -11.92
C GLN A 193 13.51 4.38 -11.21
N LEU A 194 12.31 4.80 -11.55
CA LEU A 194 11.09 4.17 -11.08
C LEU A 194 10.37 3.50 -12.24
N GLY A 195 9.74 2.38 -11.97
CA GLY A 195 8.99 1.61 -12.94
C GLY A 195 7.50 1.95 -12.91
N TYR A 196 6.86 1.90 -14.08
CA TYR A 196 5.42 2.09 -14.19
C TYR A 196 4.86 1.26 -15.36
N PRO A 197 3.66 0.66 -15.24
CA PRO A 197 3.03 -0.04 -16.34
C PRO A 197 2.50 0.94 -17.39
N LYS A 198 2.74 0.66 -18.68
CA LYS A 198 2.35 1.54 -19.79
C LYS A 198 0.87 1.91 -19.82
N ARG A 199 0.01 0.99 -19.38
CA ARG A 199 -1.45 1.17 -19.37
C ARG A 199 -2.04 1.08 -17.98
N SER A 200 -1.33 1.61 -16.95
CA SER A 200 -1.67 1.45 -15.55
C SER A 200 -1.68 -0.03 -15.12
N TRP A 201 -2.25 -0.36 -13.97
CA TRP A 201 -2.21 -1.70 -13.39
C TRP A 201 -3.30 -2.65 -13.86
N GLU A 202 -4.37 -2.13 -14.47
CA GLU A 202 -5.53 -2.92 -14.87
C GLU A 202 -5.19 -4.12 -15.76
N PRO A 203 -4.30 -3.99 -16.78
CA PRO A 203 -3.94 -5.14 -17.62
C PRO A 203 -3.31 -6.32 -16.86
N LEU A 204 -2.58 -6.05 -15.77
CA LEU A 204 -2.05 -7.10 -14.90
C LEU A 204 -3.19 -7.84 -14.20
N PHE A 205 -4.17 -7.11 -13.68
CA PHE A 205 -5.31 -7.70 -12.98
C PHE A 205 -6.19 -8.50 -13.93
N ASP A 206 -6.39 -8.03 -15.16
CA ASP A 206 -7.12 -8.74 -16.21
C ASP A 206 -6.40 -10.03 -16.63
N ALA A 207 -5.06 -10.00 -16.77
CA ALA A 207 -4.27 -11.18 -17.08
C ALA A 207 -4.36 -12.25 -15.98
N LEU A 208 -4.26 -11.84 -14.71
CA LEU A 208 -4.43 -12.73 -13.57
C LEU A 208 -5.84 -13.33 -13.54
N ARG A 209 -6.87 -12.50 -13.74
CA ARG A 209 -8.26 -12.95 -13.84
C ARG A 209 -8.45 -13.97 -14.94
N ALA A 210 -7.97 -13.68 -16.15
CA ALA A 210 -8.09 -14.58 -17.29
C ALA A 210 -7.41 -15.92 -17.01
N ALA A 211 -6.24 -15.93 -16.38
CA ALA A 211 -5.54 -17.16 -16.02
C ALA A 211 -6.30 -17.98 -14.96
N ILE A 212 -6.88 -17.35 -13.95
CA ILE A 212 -7.71 -18.00 -12.92
C ILE A 212 -8.96 -18.63 -13.56
N GLU A 213 -9.64 -17.88 -14.44
CA GLU A 213 -10.87 -18.33 -15.11
C GLU A 213 -10.59 -19.45 -16.11
N ALA A 214 -9.46 -19.40 -16.83
CA ALA A 214 -9.02 -20.47 -17.73
C ALA A 214 -8.74 -21.80 -17.00
N ALA A 215 -8.35 -21.73 -15.72
CA ALA A 215 -8.15 -22.91 -14.87
C ALA A 215 -9.45 -23.40 -14.19
N GLY A 216 -10.63 -22.89 -14.58
CA GLY A 216 -11.93 -23.28 -14.05
C GLY A 216 -12.36 -22.56 -12.77
N GLY A 217 -11.64 -21.52 -12.35
CA GLY A 217 -12.02 -20.63 -11.27
C GLY A 217 -12.99 -19.52 -11.73
N ARG A 218 -13.38 -18.66 -10.79
CA ARG A 218 -14.24 -17.49 -11.06
C ARG A 218 -13.72 -16.28 -10.32
N VAL A 219 -13.78 -15.11 -10.94
CA VAL A 219 -13.49 -13.83 -10.26
C VAL A 219 -14.79 -13.03 -10.16
N LEU A 220 -15.32 -12.96 -8.95
CA LEU A 220 -16.66 -12.47 -8.61
C LEU A 220 -16.56 -11.04 -8.06
N ILE A 221 -16.49 -10.06 -8.96
CA ILE A 221 -16.51 -8.62 -8.60
C ILE A 221 -17.93 -8.19 -8.19
N ASP A 222 -18.00 -7.11 -7.38
CA ASP A 222 -19.25 -6.63 -6.78
C ASP A 222 -20.02 -7.75 -6.04
N ARG A 223 -19.26 -8.67 -5.46
CA ARG A 223 -19.77 -9.84 -4.74
C ARG A 223 -19.05 -9.98 -3.40
N PRO A 224 -19.40 -9.19 -2.37
CA PRO A 224 -18.76 -9.24 -1.08
C PRO A 224 -18.96 -10.60 -0.42
N ALA A 225 -17.91 -11.20 0.14
CA ALA A 225 -18.09 -12.23 1.15
C ALA A 225 -18.67 -11.57 2.40
N ALA A 226 -19.75 -12.14 2.95
CA ALA A 226 -20.47 -11.61 4.11
C ALA A 226 -20.27 -12.49 5.37
N LEU A 227 -20.11 -13.80 5.19
CA LEU A 227 -19.88 -14.74 6.26
C LEU A 227 -19.00 -15.89 5.79
N LEU A 228 -18.05 -16.28 6.61
CA LEU A 228 -17.21 -17.47 6.46
C LEU A 228 -17.44 -18.39 7.68
N ARG A 229 -17.77 -19.64 7.44
CA ARG A 229 -17.97 -20.65 8.48
C ARG A 229 -17.44 -22.02 8.05
N ARG A 230 -17.28 -22.92 8.99
CA ARG A 230 -16.99 -24.33 8.68
C ARG A 230 -18.20 -25.05 8.09
N GLY A 231 -17.96 -26.06 7.26
CA GLY A 231 -19.00 -26.97 6.82
C GLY A 231 -19.66 -27.67 8.01
N ARG A 232 -20.96 -27.95 7.92
CA ARG A 232 -21.73 -28.59 9.01
C ARG A 232 -21.21 -29.98 9.40
N ASP A 233 -20.55 -30.64 8.49
CA ASP A 233 -19.88 -31.94 8.69
C ASP A 233 -18.46 -31.81 9.28
N GLY A 234 -18.06 -30.58 9.64
CA GLY A 234 -16.71 -30.27 10.15
C GLY A 234 -15.64 -30.21 9.07
N SER A 235 -15.97 -30.44 7.79
CA SER A 235 -15.02 -30.40 6.68
C SER A 235 -15.22 -29.16 5.80
N GLY A 236 -14.10 -28.58 5.34
CA GLY A 236 -14.11 -27.43 4.44
C GLY A 236 -14.79 -26.19 5.03
N PHE A 237 -15.17 -25.29 4.13
CA PHE A 237 -15.72 -23.96 4.48
C PHE A 237 -16.96 -23.66 3.65
N VAL A 238 -17.79 -22.76 4.18
CA VAL A 238 -18.94 -22.21 3.48
C VAL A 238 -18.81 -20.71 3.48
N VAL A 239 -18.82 -20.13 2.27
CA VAL A 239 -18.85 -18.66 2.08
C VAL A 239 -20.26 -18.24 1.70
N HIS A 240 -20.82 -17.34 2.49
CA HIS A 240 -22.06 -16.66 2.14
C HIS A 240 -21.70 -15.31 1.52
N ALA A 241 -22.13 -15.08 0.29
CA ALA A 241 -21.93 -13.83 -0.38
C ALA A 241 -23.11 -12.89 -0.12
N GLY A 242 -22.82 -11.60 0.07
CA GLY A 242 -23.83 -10.54 0.08
C GLY A 242 -24.40 -10.28 -1.30
N ALA A 243 -25.47 -9.48 -1.37
CA ALA A 243 -26.04 -9.05 -2.62
C ALA A 243 -25.10 -8.09 -3.37
N ARG A 244 -25.15 -8.10 -4.71
CA ARG A 244 -24.42 -7.12 -5.54
C ARG A 244 -24.84 -5.70 -5.17
N GLY A 245 -23.88 -4.77 -5.15
CA GLY A 245 -24.14 -3.36 -4.81
C GLY A 245 -24.53 -3.12 -3.34
N SER A 246 -24.57 -4.17 -2.50
CA SER A 246 -24.98 -4.05 -1.09
C SER A 246 -23.91 -3.41 -0.21
N PHE A 247 -22.68 -3.33 -0.69
CA PHE A 247 -21.57 -2.74 0.06
C PHE A 247 -21.55 -1.23 -0.09
N ARG A 248 -22.05 -0.52 0.94
CA ARG A 248 -21.80 0.91 1.13
C ARG A 248 -20.79 1.06 2.27
N SER A 249 -19.83 1.98 2.13
CA SER A 249 -18.86 2.28 3.17
C SER A 249 -19.58 2.50 4.51
N GLY A 250 -19.21 1.75 5.55
CA GLY A 250 -19.74 1.90 6.90
C GLY A 250 -20.81 0.90 7.33
N HIS A 251 -21.11 -0.14 6.56
CA HIS A 251 -22.06 -1.17 6.96
C HIS A 251 -21.36 -2.36 7.65
N ASP A 252 -21.96 -2.84 8.75
CA ASP A 252 -21.55 -4.06 9.44
C ASP A 252 -21.60 -5.26 8.48
N PRO A 253 -20.49 -5.97 8.23
CA PRO A 253 -20.49 -7.18 7.41
C PRO A 253 -21.53 -8.21 7.90
N ARG A 254 -21.81 -8.27 9.20
CA ARG A 254 -22.79 -9.17 9.80
C ARG A 254 -24.24 -8.84 9.44
N ALA A 255 -24.51 -7.60 9.01
CA ALA A 255 -25.85 -7.22 8.57
C ALA A 255 -26.29 -7.98 7.31
N PHE A 256 -25.35 -8.48 6.50
CA PHE A 256 -25.62 -9.27 5.31
C PHE A 256 -25.80 -10.78 5.58
N ALA A 257 -25.36 -11.27 6.75
CA ALA A 257 -25.48 -12.68 7.12
C ALA A 257 -26.95 -13.16 7.31
N ARG A 258 -27.89 -12.25 7.37
CA ARG A 258 -29.33 -12.55 7.49
C ARG A 258 -30.07 -12.72 6.15
N GLY A 259 -29.36 -12.59 5.03
CA GLY A 259 -29.92 -12.90 3.71
C GLY A 259 -29.96 -14.41 3.48
N ASP A 260 -31.06 -14.93 2.99
CA ASP A 260 -31.36 -16.33 2.70
C ASP A 260 -30.51 -16.96 1.58
N GLY A 261 -29.30 -16.43 1.34
CA GLY A 261 -28.37 -16.92 0.32
C GLY A 261 -27.81 -18.29 0.68
N VAL A 262 -27.98 -19.27 -0.20
CA VAL A 262 -27.29 -20.56 -0.12
C VAL A 262 -25.78 -20.30 -0.17
N GLY A 263 -25.06 -20.64 0.93
CA GLY A 263 -23.61 -20.54 0.96
C GLY A 263 -22.96 -21.52 0.02
N GLU A 264 -21.88 -21.13 -0.64
CA GLU A 264 -21.09 -22.01 -1.50
C GLU A 264 -20.03 -22.75 -0.66
N ARG A 265 -19.85 -24.05 -0.92
CA ARG A 265 -18.87 -24.91 -0.22
C ARG A 265 -17.52 -24.90 -0.93
N TYR A 266 -16.47 -24.93 -0.10
CA TYR A 266 -15.07 -24.96 -0.50
C TYR A 266 -14.29 -25.94 0.36
N ASP A 267 -13.25 -26.54 -0.19
CA ASP A 267 -12.33 -27.41 0.55
C ASP A 267 -11.42 -26.58 1.47
N ALA A 268 -11.08 -25.35 1.02
CA ALA A 268 -10.21 -24.44 1.74
C ALA A 268 -10.60 -22.98 1.48
N ALA A 269 -10.10 -22.09 2.33
CA ALA A 269 -10.32 -20.64 2.19
C ALA A 269 -9.05 -19.83 2.47
N VAL A 270 -8.81 -18.79 1.68
CA VAL A 270 -7.76 -17.80 1.88
C VAL A 270 -8.41 -16.42 1.98
N ALA A 271 -8.20 -15.73 3.08
CA ALA A 271 -8.61 -14.34 3.22
C ALA A 271 -7.41 -13.42 2.97
N THR A 272 -7.59 -12.40 2.11
CA THR A 272 -6.55 -11.38 1.83
C THR A 272 -7.04 -9.97 2.15
N VAL A 273 -8.02 -9.89 3.02
CA VAL A 273 -8.64 -8.65 3.49
C VAL A 273 -8.01 -8.16 4.80
N PRO A 274 -8.17 -6.89 5.18
CA PRO A 274 -7.72 -6.36 6.47
C PRO A 274 -8.23 -7.18 7.67
N ASN A 275 -7.52 -7.09 8.80
CA ASN A 275 -7.81 -7.88 10.00
C ASN A 275 -9.23 -7.70 10.53
N ASP A 276 -9.72 -6.46 10.58
CA ASP A 276 -11.07 -6.12 11.05
C ASP A 276 -12.15 -6.71 10.13
N ILE A 277 -11.93 -6.65 8.83
CA ILE A 277 -12.82 -7.27 7.83
C ILE A 277 -12.82 -8.80 8.00
N PHE A 278 -11.63 -9.42 8.12
CA PHE A 278 -11.53 -10.86 8.36
C PHE A 278 -12.29 -11.28 9.61
N LEU A 279 -12.06 -10.58 10.73
CA LEU A 279 -12.77 -10.85 12.00
C LEU A 279 -14.29 -10.70 11.87
N GLY A 280 -14.75 -9.73 11.08
CA GLY A 280 -16.16 -9.52 10.81
C GLY A 280 -16.82 -10.63 9.96
N LEU A 281 -16.03 -11.39 9.19
CA LEU A 281 -16.52 -12.49 8.35
C LEU A 281 -16.74 -13.80 9.15
N LEU A 282 -16.09 -13.97 10.29
CA LEU A 282 -16.11 -15.22 11.04
C LEU A 282 -17.44 -15.39 11.80
N ASP A 283 -18.03 -16.59 11.75
CA ASP A 283 -19.02 -16.96 12.75
C ASP A 283 -18.35 -17.31 14.10
N ASP A 284 -19.16 -17.45 15.13
CA ASP A 284 -18.66 -17.68 16.50
C ASP A 284 -17.93 -19.03 16.62
N ASP A 285 -18.37 -20.05 15.89
CA ASP A 285 -17.74 -21.39 15.90
C ASP A 285 -16.36 -21.35 15.25
N LEU A 286 -16.23 -20.69 14.10
CA LEU A 286 -14.94 -20.55 13.40
C LEU A 286 -13.99 -19.65 14.19
N ALA A 287 -14.49 -18.55 14.76
CA ALA A 287 -13.70 -17.68 15.62
C ALA A 287 -13.18 -18.43 16.85
N SER A 288 -14.02 -19.27 17.46
CA SER A 288 -13.63 -20.14 18.58
C SER A 288 -12.56 -21.17 18.18
N ALA A 289 -12.70 -21.76 16.98
CA ALA A 289 -11.73 -22.72 16.44
C ALA A 289 -10.36 -22.09 16.15
N ILE A 290 -10.32 -20.84 15.67
CA ILE A 290 -9.08 -20.08 15.48
C ILE A 290 -8.41 -19.78 16.83
N GLY A 291 -9.19 -19.47 17.85
CA GLY A 291 -8.74 -19.25 19.21
C GLY A 291 -8.32 -17.82 19.55
N ALA A 292 -8.51 -17.46 20.80
CA ALA A 292 -8.27 -16.09 21.29
C ALA A 292 -6.85 -15.56 21.02
N PRO A 293 -5.76 -16.34 21.19
CA PRO A 293 -4.40 -15.79 20.96
C PRO A 293 -4.16 -15.27 19.54
N TYR A 294 -4.73 -15.91 18.53
CA TYR A 294 -4.63 -15.45 17.14
C TYR A 294 -5.51 -14.22 16.91
N ILE A 295 -6.76 -14.26 17.37
CA ILE A 295 -7.73 -13.16 17.24
C ILE A 295 -7.22 -11.90 17.93
N ASP A 296 -6.63 -12.02 19.12
CA ASP A 296 -6.11 -10.88 19.87
C ASP A 296 -4.91 -10.22 19.16
N ARG A 297 -4.04 -11.00 18.46
CA ARG A 297 -3.00 -10.44 17.60
C ARG A 297 -3.59 -9.61 16.47
N LEU A 298 -4.66 -10.07 15.83
CA LEU A 298 -5.33 -9.32 14.76
C LEU A 298 -5.93 -8.02 15.28
N ARG A 299 -6.59 -8.05 16.44
CA ARG A 299 -7.20 -6.88 17.11
C ARG A 299 -6.18 -5.86 17.58
N ALA A 300 -4.99 -6.31 17.97
CA ALA A 300 -3.90 -5.43 18.40
C ALA A 300 -3.21 -4.64 17.27
N THR A 301 -3.56 -4.92 16.03
CA THR A 301 -2.97 -4.21 14.88
C THR A 301 -3.64 -2.85 14.72
N GLU A 302 -2.83 -1.80 14.83
CA GLU A 302 -3.26 -0.43 14.56
C GLU A 302 -3.01 -0.09 13.09
N TYR A 303 -3.90 0.73 12.50
CA TYR A 303 -3.77 1.22 11.12
C TYR A 303 -3.95 2.73 11.06
N HIS A 304 -3.29 3.36 10.09
CA HIS A 304 -3.70 4.66 9.57
C HIS A 304 -4.49 4.51 8.28
N THR A 305 -5.47 5.40 8.13
CA THR A 305 -6.24 5.58 6.91
C THR A 305 -5.42 6.39 5.91
N ALA A 306 -5.29 5.90 4.67
CA ALA A 306 -4.82 6.74 3.58
C ALA A 306 -5.98 7.61 3.07
N LEU A 307 -5.76 8.91 3.06
CA LEU A 307 -6.63 9.92 2.46
C LEU A 307 -5.91 10.50 1.25
N CYS A 308 -6.49 10.38 0.08
CA CYS A 308 -5.87 10.82 -1.15
C CYS A 308 -6.84 11.66 -1.98
N LEU A 309 -6.53 12.93 -2.15
CA LEU A 309 -7.24 13.83 -3.06
C LEU A 309 -6.46 13.89 -4.38
N LEU A 310 -7.02 13.30 -5.43
CA LEU A 310 -6.48 13.39 -6.79
C LEU A 310 -7.09 14.59 -7.50
N LEU A 311 -6.26 15.43 -8.05
CA LEU A 311 -6.63 16.64 -8.79
C LEU A 311 -6.18 16.53 -10.26
N GLU A 312 -7.08 16.78 -11.18
CA GLU A 312 -6.74 17.09 -12.57
C GLU A 312 -6.53 18.60 -12.69
N LEU A 313 -5.36 18.99 -13.22
CA LEU A 313 -4.94 20.41 -13.36
C LEU A 313 -4.76 20.78 -14.82
N ASP A 314 -4.99 22.05 -15.13
CA ASP A 314 -4.73 22.61 -16.49
C ASP A 314 -3.25 22.95 -16.72
N ARG A 315 -2.41 22.89 -15.71
CA ARG A 315 -0.98 23.18 -15.76
C ARG A 315 -0.22 22.41 -14.68
N SER A 316 1.11 22.35 -14.81
CA SER A 316 1.98 21.76 -13.80
C SER A 316 1.92 22.54 -12.49
N PHE A 317 1.88 21.81 -11.38
CA PHE A 317 1.91 22.36 -10.04
C PHE A 317 3.35 22.61 -9.56
N SER A 318 4.27 21.68 -9.84
CA SER A 318 5.68 21.77 -9.44
C SER A 318 6.59 21.10 -10.47
N PRO A 319 7.91 21.30 -10.40
CA PRO A 319 8.84 20.58 -11.27
C PRO A 319 9.19 19.17 -10.80
N PHE A 320 8.65 18.72 -9.66
CA PHE A 320 8.99 17.44 -9.04
C PHE A 320 7.86 16.43 -9.19
N TYR A 321 8.23 15.16 -9.39
CA TYR A 321 7.29 14.05 -9.30
C TYR A 321 6.78 13.88 -7.87
N TRP A 322 7.69 13.86 -6.89
CA TRP A 322 7.38 13.62 -5.49
C TRP A 322 7.90 14.74 -4.59
N THR A 323 7.03 15.37 -3.83
CA THR A 323 7.42 16.34 -2.81
C THR A 323 6.96 15.84 -1.44
N ASN A 324 7.91 15.52 -0.57
CA ASN A 324 7.65 15.23 0.84
C ASN A 324 7.44 16.55 1.60
N ILE A 325 6.42 16.61 2.42
CA ILE A 325 6.11 17.78 3.22
C ILE A 325 6.69 17.59 4.62
N ALA A 326 7.60 18.47 5.02
CA ALA A 326 8.21 18.46 6.34
C ALA A 326 7.73 19.61 7.23
N ASP A 327 7.10 20.63 6.67
CA ASP A 327 6.56 21.75 7.41
C ASP A 327 5.23 21.39 8.08
N PRO A 328 5.14 21.49 9.42
CA PRO A 328 3.96 21.05 10.17
C PRO A 328 2.69 21.89 9.92
N GLU A 329 2.86 23.11 9.39
CA GLU A 329 1.74 24.00 9.04
C GLU A 329 0.97 23.56 7.80
N VAL A 330 1.54 22.66 7.01
CA VAL A 330 0.90 22.11 5.80
C VAL A 330 0.10 20.87 6.17
N PRO A 331 -1.22 20.83 5.90
CA PRO A 331 -2.12 19.81 6.44
C PRO A 331 -2.15 18.48 5.66
N PHE A 332 -1.12 18.22 4.87
CA PHE A 332 -0.93 16.95 4.14
C PHE A 332 0.55 16.55 4.14
N VAL A 333 0.85 15.31 3.79
CA VAL A 333 2.20 14.74 3.98
C VAL A 333 3.01 14.61 2.70
N GLY A 334 2.35 14.67 1.55
CA GLY A 334 3.03 14.53 0.27
C GLY A 334 2.21 15.01 -0.91
N LEU A 335 2.92 15.46 -1.92
CA LEU A 335 2.40 15.81 -3.24
C LEU A 335 3.09 14.94 -4.27
N ILE A 336 2.30 14.27 -5.11
CA ILE A 336 2.82 13.42 -6.17
C ILE A 336 2.21 13.89 -7.48
N GLU A 337 2.98 14.68 -8.23
CA GLU A 337 2.57 15.12 -9.56
C GLU A 337 2.91 14.03 -10.57
N HIS A 338 1.95 13.12 -10.78
CA HIS A 338 2.11 11.94 -11.61
C HIS A 338 2.64 12.27 -13.01
N THR A 339 2.19 13.35 -13.58
CA THR A 339 2.55 13.80 -14.93
C THR A 339 3.90 14.52 -15.02
N ASN A 340 4.68 14.58 -13.93
CA ASN A 340 6.13 14.85 -13.97
C ASN A 340 6.97 13.56 -13.98
N PHE A 341 6.31 12.41 -13.88
CA PHE A 341 6.92 11.09 -13.99
C PHE A 341 6.50 10.40 -15.30
N ILE A 342 5.23 10.47 -15.64
CA ILE A 342 4.66 9.93 -16.87
C ILE A 342 4.23 11.10 -17.76
N ASP A 343 4.58 11.02 -19.06
CA ASP A 343 4.31 12.09 -20.03
C ASP A 343 2.81 12.42 -20.07
N PRO A 344 2.41 13.70 -19.86
CA PRO A 344 1.03 14.15 -20.00
C PRO A 344 0.36 13.79 -21.32
N ALA A 345 1.13 13.64 -22.40
CA ALA A 345 0.61 13.22 -23.70
C ALA A 345 -0.16 11.90 -23.64
N ARG A 346 0.22 11.00 -22.73
CA ARG A 346 -0.49 9.74 -22.46
C ARG A 346 -1.92 9.96 -21.98
N TYR A 347 -2.16 11.09 -21.33
CA TYR A 347 -3.47 11.47 -20.75
C TYR A 347 -4.14 12.61 -21.54
N GLY A 348 -3.83 12.75 -22.83
CA GLY A 348 -4.39 13.83 -23.66
C GLY A 348 -3.93 15.24 -23.26
N GLY A 349 -2.75 15.36 -22.65
CA GLY A 349 -2.19 16.63 -22.17
C GLY A 349 -2.67 17.03 -20.77
N ARG A 350 -3.57 16.24 -20.14
CA ARG A 350 -4.05 16.46 -18.77
C ARG A 350 -2.93 16.23 -17.75
N ARG A 351 -3.00 16.93 -16.62
CA ARG A 351 -2.01 16.83 -15.55
C ARG A 351 -2.66 16.38 -14.25
N PHE A 352 -1.98 15.52 -13.52
CA PHE A 352 -2.53 14.88 -12.32
C PHE A 352 -1.63 15.06 -11.11
N LEU A 353 -2.23 15.56 -10.03
CA LEU A 353 -1.58 15.78 -8.74
C LEU A 353 -2.34 15.00 -7.66
N TYR A 354 -1.65 14.09 -6.98
CA TYR A 354 -2.15 13.48 -5.75
C TYR A 354 -1.72 14.32 -4.55
N VAL A 355 -2.67 14.66 -3.70
CA VAL A 355 -2.44 15.24 -2.36
C VAL A 355 -2.67 14.14 -1.35
N ALA A 356 -1.59 13.63 -0.77
CA ALA A 356 -1.59 12.42 0.05
C ALA A 356 -1.55 12.73 1.54
N ASN A 357 -2.31 11.96 2.32
CA ASN A 357 -2.27 12.02 3.77
C ASN A 357 -2.45 10.63 4.40
N TYR A 358 -1.95 10.45 5.63
CA TYR A 358 -2.19 9.30 6.47
C TYR A 358 -2.71 9.77 7.82
N LEU A 359 -3.90 9.36 8.18
CA LEU A 359 -4.65 9.89 9.31
C LEU A 359 -5.05 8.78 10.28
N ALA A 360 -5.06 9.08 11.56
CA ALA A 360 -5.60 8.18 12.56
C ALA A 360 -7.10 7.96 12.32
N PRO A 361 -7.65 6.79 12.67
CA PRO A 361 -9.09 6.56 12.63
C PRO A 361 -9.85 7.64 13.43
N GLY A 362 -10.88 8.22 12.82
CA GLY A 362 -11.67 9.28 13.46
C GLY A 362 -11.16 10.70 13.26
N ASP A 363 -10.05 10.89 12.54
CA ASP A 363 -9.58 12.24 12.20
C ASP A 363 -10.67 13.02 11.44
N PRO A 364 -10.95 14.30 11.82
CA PRO A 364 -11.99 15.11 11.18
C PRO A 364 -11.87 15.23 9.66
N LEU A 365 -10.67 15.26 9.11
CA LEU A 365 -10.45 15.34 7.66
C LEU A 365 -11.04 14.14 6.90
N LEU A 366 -11.18 12.99 7.56
CA LEU A 366 -11.79 11.79 6.96
C LEU A 366 -13.28 11.93 6.67
N ALA A 367 -13.96 12.87 7.32
CA ALA A 367 -15.39 13.10 7.12
C ALA A 367 -15.72 14.13 6.02
N LEU A 368 -14.70 14.90 5.59
CA LEU A 368 -14.90 16.01 4.66
C LEU A 368 -15.26 15.54 3.24
N SER A 369 -16.10 16.29 2.56
CA SER A 369 -16.32 16.15 1.11
C SER A 369 -15.06 16.53 0.32
N PRO A 370 -14.96 16.20 -0.98
CA PRO A 370 -13.84 16.64 -1.80
C PRO A 370 -13.64 18.15 -1.82
N GLU A 371 -14.72 18.92 -1.80
CA GLU A 371 -14.74 20.38 -1.80
C GLU A 371 -14.23 20.94 -0.48
N GLU A 372 -14.73 20.43 0.64
CA GLU A 372 -14.32 20.85 1.98
C GLU A 372 -12.86 20.48 2.24
N LEU A 373 -12.43 19.31 1.81
CA LEU A 373 -11.03 18.89 1.94
C LEU A 373 -10.10 19.76 1.10
N LEU A 374 -10.51 20.11 -0.14
CA LEU A 374 -9.74 21.04 -0.96
C LEU A 374 -9.63 22.41 -0.29
N ALA A 375 -10.72 22.93 0.27
CA ALA A 375 -10.69 24.20 1.01
C ALA A 375 -9.75 24.13 2.23
N ALA A 376 -9.73 23.00 2.96
CA ALA A 376 -8.80 22.79 4.07
C ALA A 376 -7.33 22.68 3.60
N TYR A 377 -7.10 22.14 2.41
CA TYR A 377 -5.75 21.96 1.86
C TYR A 377 -5.22 23.18 1.07
N GLU A 378 -6.08 24.06 0.62
CA GLU A 378 -5.71 25.23 -0.21
C GLU A 378 -4.59 26.09 0.40
N PRO A 379 -4.62 26.45 1.69
CA PRO A 379 -3.51 27.22 2.29
C PRO A 379 -2.17 26.50 2.17
N GLY A 380 -2.14 25.18 2.38
CA GLY A 380 -0.94 24.35 2.23
C GLY A 380 -0.47 24.25 0.77
N LEU A 381 -1.40 24.09 -0.17
CA LEU A 381 -1.10 24.08 -1.61
C LEU A 381 -0.48 25.41 -2.05
N ARG A 382 -1.02 26.54 -1.59
CA ARG A 382 -0.47 27.89 -1.83
C ARG A 382 0.90 28.11 -1.14
N ALA A 383 1.12 27.51 0.02
CA ALA A 383 2.43 27.56 0.67
C ALA A 383 3.51 26.89 -0.19
N VAL A 384 3.19 25.73 -0.80
CA VAL A 384 4.11 25.01 -1.67
C VAL A 384 4.24 25.65 -3.05
N GLN A 385 3.12 26.10 -3.63
CA GLN A 385 3.04 26.79 -4.94
C GLN A 385 2.27 28.11 -4.78
N PRO A 386 2.94 29.24 -4.57
CA PRO A 386 2.28 30.52 -4.31
C PRO A 386 1.32 31.00 -5.42
N ALA A 387 1.54 30.57 -6.66
CA ALA A 387 0.66 30.91 -7.78
C ALA A 387 -0.58 30.00 -7.87
N PHE A 388 -0.68 28.97 -7.05
CA PHE A 388 -1.82 28.02 -7.11
C PHE A 388 -3.15 28.75 -6.91
N SER A 389 -4.12 28.41 -7.78
CA SER A 389 -5.52 28.82 -7.65
C SER A 389 -6.42 27.60 -7.86
N PRO A 390 -7.54 27.48 -7.12
CA PRO A 390 -8.56 26.47 -7.40
C PRO A 390 -9.05 26.45 -8.84
N ASP A 391 -8.93 27.58 -9.58
CA ASP A 391 -9.29 27.67 -11.00
C ASP A 391 -8.40 26.77 -11.91
N TRP A 392 -7.25 26.31 -11.42
CA TRP A 392 -6.42 25.35 -12.13
C TRP A 392 -7.05 23.95 -12.19
N ILE A 393 -7.99 23.65 -11.29
CA ILE A 393 -8.57 22.33 -11.11
C ILE A 393 -9.69 22.12 -12.15
N ARG A 394 -9.59 21.03 -12.91
CA ARG A 394 -10.57 20.60 -13.91
C ARG A 394 -11.48 19.49 -13.38
N ALA A 395 -10.91 18.57 -12.59
CA ALA A 395 -11.64 17.50 -11.94
C ALA A 395 -10.96 17.09 -10.62
N ARG A 396 -11.69 16.39 -9.76
CA ARG A 396 -11.16 15.89 -8.48
C ARG A 396 -11.82 14.58 -8.09
N TRP A 397 -11.03 13.71 -7.44
CA TRP A 397 -11.49 12.43 -6.89
C TRP A 397 -10.92 12.27 -5.48
N LEU A 398 -11.72 11.76 -4.57
CA LEU A 398 -11.34 11.57 -3.18
C LEU A 398 -11.44 10.10 -2.80
N HIS A 399 -10.32 9.55 -2.32
CA HIS A 399 -10.20 8.15 -1.92
C HIS A 399 -9.81 8.03 -0.45
N ARG A 400 -10.42 7.05 0.23
CA ARG A 400 -10.15 6.70 1.62
C ARG A 400 -9.93 5.20 1.73
N GLU A 401 -8.83 4.79 2.34
CA GLU A 401 -8.54 3.40 2.63
C GLU A 401 -8.25 3.26 4.14
N PRO A 402 -9.22 2.76 4.91
CA PRO A 402 -9.08 2.71 6.38
C PRO A 402 -7.91 1.87 6.87
N ALA A 403 -7.68 0.71 6.27
CA ALA A 403 -6.62 -0.21 6.67
C ALA A 403 -5.39 -0.09 5.75
N ALA A 404 -4.99 1.14 5.42
CA ALA A 404 -3.92 1.36 4.46
C ALA A 404 -2.54 1.10 5.03
N GLN A 405 -2.23 1.63 6.22
CA GLN A 405 -0.89 1.61 6.77
C GLN A 405 -0.86 0.98 8.16
N PRO A 406 -0.37 -0.26 8.31
CA PRO A 406 -0.07 -0.83 9.61
C PRO A 406 0.99 0.00 10.35
N ILE A 407 0.82 0.15 11.66
CA ILE A 407 1.75 0.91 12.51
C ILE A 407 2.83 -0.03 13.02
N VAL A 408 4.03 0.09 12.47
CA VAL A 408 5.15 -0.83 12.70
C VAL A 408 6.03 -0.31 13.84
N THR A 409 5.60 -0.50 15.07
CA THR A 409 6.35 -0.11 16.28
C THR A 409 7.41 -1.16 16.64
N VAL A 410 8.31 -0.84 17.58
CA VAL A 410 9.28 -1.80 18.13
C VAL A 410 8.58 -3.08 18.60
N GLY A 411 9.19 -4.23 18.33
CA GLY A 411 8.63 -5.55 18.64
C GLY A 411 7.46 -5.97 17.73
N TYR A 412 7.26 -5.32 16.60
CA TYR A 412 6.18 -5.66 15.66
C TYR A 412 6.29 -7.11 15.15
N HIS A 413 7.49 -7.60 14.89
CA HIS A 413 7.74 -8.97 14.41
C HIS A 413 7.18 -10.06 15.33
N GLU A 414 7.16 -9.83 16.65
CA GLU A 414 6.60 -10.76 17.65
C GLU A 414 5.06 -10.81 17.61
N ARG A 415 4.44 -9.76 17.09
CA ARG A 415 2.98 -9.58 17.05
C ARG A 415 2.36 -9.93 15.71
N ILE A 416 3.15 -10.15 14.68
CA ILE A 416 2.64 -10.53 13.35
C ILE A 416 1.90 -11.86 13.48
N ALA A 417 0.64 -11.89 13.00
CA ALA A 417 -0.11 -13.14 12.95
C ALA A 417 0.49 -14.07 11.89
N PRO A 418 0.66 -15.36 12.15
CA PRO A 418 1.05 -16.34 11.14
C PRO A 418 0.04 -16.36 9.97
N LEU A 419 0.48 -16.78 8.78
CA LEU A 419 -0.43 -17.02 7.65
C LEU A 419 -1.47 -18.10 7.96
N SER A 420 -1.03 -19.20 8.60
CA SER A 420 -1.93 -20.25 9.09
C SER A 420 -2.70 -19.75 10.32
N THR A 421 -4.02 -19.84 10.28
CA THR A 421 -4.89 -19.46 11.39
C THR A 421 -4.96 -20.53 12.50
N GLY A 422 -4.29 -21.67 12.34
CA GLY A 422 -4.43 -22.84 13.19
C GLY A 422 -5.63 -23.74 12.82
N VAL A 423 -6.55 -23.25 11.99
CA VAL A 423 -7.63 -24.07 11.41
C VAL A 423 -7.17 -24.65 10.09
N PRO A 424 -7.08 -25.97 9.94
CA PRO A 424 -6.63 -26.59 8.70
C PRO A 424 -7.44 -26.10 7.49
N GLY A 425 -6.75 -25.71 6.42
CA GLY A 425 -7.37 -25.18 5.21
C GLY A 425 -7.82 -23.72 5.27
N LEU A 426 -7.52 -22.98 6.36
CA LEU A 426 -7.79 -21.53 6.46
C LEU A 426 -6.52 -20.72 6.61
N VAL A 427 -6.28 -19.81 5.68
CA VAL A 427 -5.13 -18.91 5.64
C VAL A 427 -5.60 -17.45 5.65
N LEU A 428 -4.91 -16.60 6.40
CA LEU A 428 -5.03 -15.14 6.33
C LEU A 428 -3.71 -14.56 5.81
N ALA A 429 -3.76 -13.74 4.76
CA ALA A 429 -2.59 -13.10 4.17
C ALA A 429 -2.90 -11.65 3.79
N ASN A 430 -2.46 -10.69 4.56
CA ASN A 430 -2.68 -9.27 4.28
C ASN A 430 -1.45 -8.40 4.61
N THR A 431 -1.56 -7.11 4.39
CA THR A 431 -0.44 -6.17 4.49
C THR A 431 0.23 -6.11 5.86
N THR A 432 -0.41 -6.60 6.94
CA THR A 432 0.18 -6.62 8.29
C THR A 432 1.31 -7.64 8.43
N GLN A 433 1.38 -8.61 7.53
CA GLN A 433 2.40 -9.66 7.49
C GLN A 433 3.58 -9.31 6.58
N ILE A 434 3.53 -8.15 5.90
CA ILE A 434 4.66 -7.62 5.15
C ILE A 434 5.61 -6.92 6.12
N TYR A 435 6.76 -7.53 6.39
CA TYR A 435 7.75 -7.04 7.34
C TYR A 435 9.12 -7.67 7.05
N PRO A 436 10.25 -6.96 7.23
CA PRO A 436 10.37 -5.57 7.70
C PRO A 436 10.11 -4.52 6.62
N GLU A 437 9.82 -4.95 5.42
CA GLU A 437 9.58 -4.06 4.29
C GLU A 437 8.28 -3.26 4.49
N ASP A 438 8.15 -2.19 3.73
CA ASP A 438 6.89 -1.46 3.67
C ASP A 438 5.93 -2.16 2.71
N ARG A 439 4.63 -2.02 2.98
CA ARG A 439 3.60 -2.53 2.08
C ARG A 439 3.78 -1.97 0.66
N GLY A 440 3.48 -2.78 -0.33
CA GLY A 440 3.57 -2.41 -1.74
C GLY A 440 3.16 -3.56 -2.63
N THR A 441 2.95 -3.29 -3.91
CA THR A 441 2.54 -4.29 -4.91
C THR A 441 3.53 -5.44 -5.00
N ASN A 442 4.84 -5.14 -4.98
CA ASN A 442 5.89 -6.17 -5.01
C ASN A 442 5.78 -7.19 -3.87
N TYR A 443 5.60 -6.69 -2.65
CA TYR A 443 5.50 -7.56 -1.48
C TYR A 443 4.12 -8.22 -1.35
N SER A 444 3.08 -7.64 -1.94
CA SER A 444 1.78 -8.27 -2.08
C SER A 444 1.82 -9.46 -3.05
N VAL A 445 2.64 -9.40 -4.11
CA VAL A 445 2.89 -10.54 -5.00
C VAL A 445 3.59 -11.68 -4.23
N ARG A 446 4.66 -11.37 -3.47
CA ARG A 446 5.32 -12.35 -2.61
C ARG A 446 4.33 -12.99 -1.63
N LEU A 447 3.57 -12.16 -0.93
CA LEU A 447 2.60 -12.60 0.08
C LEU A 447 1.51 -13.51 -0.51
N GLY A 448 1.03 -13.22 -1.72
CA GLY A 448 0.08 -14.09 -2.43
C GLY A 448 0.65 -15.47 -2.71
N GLY A 449 1.91 -15.53 -3.14
CA GLY A 449 2.63 -16.80 -3.31
C GLY A 449 2.85 -17.55 -1.99
N ASP A 450 3.21 -16.82 -0.92
CA ASP A 450 3.37 -17.39 0.43
C ASP A 450 2.05 -17.97 0.96
N ALA A 451 0.93 -17.26 0.72
CA ALA A 451 -0.40 -17.73 1.11
C ALA A 451 -0.80 -19.03 0.39
N ALA A 452 -0.51 -19.12 -0.91
CA ALA A 452 -0.77 -20.35 -1.67
C ALA A 452 0.06 -21.52 -1.13
N ARG A 453 1.36 -21.32 -0.87
CA ARG A 453 2.22 -22.34 -0.26
C ARG A 453 1.74 -22.75 1.13
N ALA A 454 1.42 -21.79 1.97
CA ALA A 454 0.91 -22.07 3.32
C ALA A 454 -0.37 -22.89 3.31
N LEU A 455 -1.25 -22.69 2.32
CA LEU A 455 -2.46 -23.50 2.16
C LEU A 455 -2.14 -24.94 1.74
N LEU A 456 -1.14 -25.14 0.92
CA LEU A 456 -0.74 -26.46 0.38
C LEU A 456 0.16 -27.25 1.36
N GLY A 457 0.53 -26.67 2.49
CA GLY A 457 1.34 -27.33 3.52
C GLY A 457 2.85 -27.26 3.24
N GLY A 458 3.29 -26.31 2.41
CA GLY A 458 4.69 -26.06 2.04
C GLY A 458 5.34 -24.90 2.78
#